data_cb3d0234f9996a30215021427e00b75c
#
_entry.id   cb3d0234f9996a30215021427e00b75c
#
_cell.length_a   1.000
_cell.length_b   1.000
_cell.length_c   1.000
_cell.angle_alpha   90.00
_cell.angle_beta   90.00
_cell.angle_gamma   90.00
#
_symmetry.space_group_name_H-M   'P 1'
#
loop_
_entity.id
_entity.type
_entity.pdbx_description
1 polymer ?
#
loop_
_entity_poly.entity_id
_entity_poly.type
_entity_poly.pdbx_seq_one_letter_code
_entity_poly.pdbx_strand_id
1 'polypeptide(L)'
;ITSVGECRDGAVLFESGLFTDQQIEQLRDNKVVADCCGVFFTADGAVADIPLNGCTPCAKPNQMPNTDMTLLAGGVSKSVATLAVLRANFADRLFVDEGLARKLLEDS
;
A
#
# COMPACT_ATOMS: atom_id res chain seq x y z
N ILE A 1 11.69 1.78 8.46
CA ILE A 1 10.55 2.72 8.48
C ILE A 1 10.13 3.01 7.05
N THR A 2 8.85 2.92 6.76
CA THR A 2 8.31 3.20 5.44
C THR A 2 6.93 3.84 5.53
N SER A 3 6.41 4.31 4.40
CA SER A 3 5.08 4.91 4.32
C SER A 3 4.19 4.10 3.39
N VAL A 4 2.88 4.36 3.46
CA VAL A 4 1.89 3.75 2.58
C VAL A 4 1.54 4.72 1.47
N GLY A 5 1.56 4.26 0.22
CA GLY A 5 1.08 5.00 -0.94
C GLY A 5 -0.35 4.58 -1.28
N GLU A 6 -1.16 5.53 -1.71
CA GLU A 6 -2.51 5.25 -2.19
C GLU A 6 -2.48 5.00 -3.70
N CYS A 7 -3.24 4.00 -4.14
CA CYS A 7 -3.43 3.71 -5.56
C CYS A 7 -4.88 4.01 -5.93
N ARG A 8 -5.16 5.25 -6.27
CA ARG A 8 -6.48 5.73 -6.70
C ARG A 8 -6.34 6.96 -7.57
N ASP A 9 -7.37 7.30 -8.30
CA ASP A 9 -7.41 8.53 -9.09
C ASP A 9 -7.24 9.74 -8.17
N GLY A 10 -6.42 10.69 -8.59
CA GLY A 10 -6.10 11.88 -7.80
C GLY A 10 -5.01 11.69 -6.76
N ALA A 11 -4.54 10.45 -6.52
CA ALA A 11 -3.42 10.20 -5.60
C ALA A 11 -2.10 10.63 -6.24
N VAL A 12 -1.16 11.05 -5.39
CA VAL A 12 0.15 11.53 -5.85
C VAL A 12 0.84 10.50 -6.75
N LEU A 13 0.75 9.22 -6.40
CA LEU A 13 1.40 8.16 -7.17
C LEU A 13 0.88 8.09 -8.61
N PHE A 14 -0.43 8.24 -8.81
CA PHE A 14 -1.04 8.21 -10.14
C PHE A 14 -0.81 9.50 -10.92
N GLU A 15 -0.69 10.63 -10.23
CA GLU A 15 -0.49 11.94 -10.85
C GLU A 15 0.99 12.26 -11.10
N SER A 16 1.90 11.44 -10.60
CA SER A 16 3.34 11.70 -10.66
C SER A 16 3.96 11.55 -12.04
N GLY A 17 3.28 10.87 -12.97
CA GLY A 17 3.83 10.57 -14.28
C GLY A 17 4.83 9.43 -14.30
N LEU A 18 5.02 8.73 -13.18
CA LEU A 18 5.94 7.60 -13.08
C LEU A 18 5.42 6.34 -13.78
N PHE A 19 4.11 6.25 -13.97
CA PHE A 19 3.49 5.09 -14.62
C PHE A 19 2.93 5.46 -15.98
N THR A 20 3.01 4.52 -16.92
CA THR A 20 2.32 4.63 -18.20
C THR A 20 0.82 4.45 -18.00
N ASP A 21 0.01 4.90 -18.97
CA ASP A 21 -1.44 4.70 -18.91
C ASP A 21 -1.80 3.21 -18.81
N GLN A 22 -1.05 2.36 -19.50
CA GLN A 22 -1.25 0.92 -19.45
C GLN A 22 -0.97 0.35 -18.06
N GLN A 23 0.07 0.83 -17.38
CA GLN A 23 0.38 0.41 -16.03
C GLN A 23 -0.71 0.84 -15.04
N ILE A 24 -1.22 2.06 -15.18
CA ILE A 24 -2.32 2.57 -14.34
C ILE A 24 -3.57 1.71 -14.56
N GLU A 25 -3.88 1.33 -15.80
CA GLU A 25 -5.00 0.44 -16.09
C GLU A 25 -4.83 -0.92 -15.43
N GLN A 26 -3.62 -1.49 -15.45
CA GLN A 26 -3.34 -2.75 -14.76
C GLN A 26 -3.59 -2.63 -13.26
N LEU A 27 -3.21 -1.54 -12.65
CA LEU A 27 -3.47 -1.30 -11.23
C LEU A 27 -4.96 -1.22 -10.93
N ARG A 28 -5.73 -0.54 -11.77
CA ARG A 28 -7.20 -0.45 -11.63
C ARG A 28 -7.88 -1.80 -11.84
N ASP A 29 -7.51 -2.51 -12.89
CA ASP A 29 -8.13 -3.80 -13.25
C ASP A 29 -7.89 -4.86 -12.18
N ASN A 30 -6.75 -4.80 -11.49
CA ASN A 30 -6.42 -5.73 -10.42
C ASN A 30 -6.84 -5.21 -9.04
N LYS A 31 -7.55 -4.08 -8.99
CA LYS A 31 -8.12 -3.50 -7.76
C LYS A 31 -7.06 -3.20 -6.71
N VAL A 32 -5.91 -2.74 -7.15
CA VAL A 32 -4.83 -2.32 -6.26
C VAL A 32 -5.23 -1.04 -5.55
N VAL A 33 -5.09 -1.01 -4.22
CA VAL A 33 -5.45 0.15 -3.41
C VAL A 33 -4.27 0.76 -2.69
N ALA A 34 -3.14 0.04 -2.58
CA ALA A 34 -1.99 0.50 -1.80
C ALA A 34 -0.68 0.03 -2.39
N ASP A 35 0.38 0.82 -2.15
CA ASP A 35 1.74 0.33 -2.31
C ASP A 35 2.52 0.59 -1.02
N CYS A 36 3.48 -0.30 -0.74
CA CYS A 36 4.41 -0.15 0.37
C CYS A 36 5.72 -0.81 -0.02
N CYS A 37 6.81 -0.05 0.03
CA CYS A 37 8.13 -0.51 -0.41
C CYS A 37 8.13 -1.08 -1.84
N GLY A 38 7.31 -0.49 -2.73
CA GLY A 38 7.23 -0.95 -4.12
C GLY A 38 6.41 -2.22 -4.33
N VAL A 39 5.77 -2.74 -3.29
CA VAL A 39 4.86 -3.89 -3.40
C VAL A 39 3.43 -3.36 -3.42
N PHE A 40 2.62 -3.86 -4.37
CA PHE A 40 1.25 -3.41 -4.58
C PHE A 40 0.25 -4.41 -3.98
N PHE A 41 -0.72 -3.89 -3.24
CA PHE A 41 -1.69 -4.70 -2.49
C PHE A 41 -3.12 -4.39 -2.87
N THR A 42 -3.97 -5.41 -2.82
CA THR A 42 -5.43 -5.26 -2.92
C THR A 42 -6.04 -4.97 -1.55
N ALA A 43 -7.32 -4.60 -1.51
CA ALA A 43 -7.97 -4.18 -0.26
C ALA A 43 -8.03 -5.30 0.80
N ASP A 44 -8.04 -6.56 0.38
CA ASP A 44 -8.07 -7.72 1.29
C ASP A 44 -6.69 -8.10 1.82
N GLY A 45 -5.65 -7.37 1.43
CA GLY A 45 -4.29 -7.60 1.91
C GLY A 45 -3.48 -8.57 1.06
N ALA A 46 -3.97 -8.98 -0.09
CA ALA A 46 -3.22 -9.83 -1.00
C ALA A 46 -2.23 -9.00 -1.83
N VAL A 47 -1.07 -9.58 -2.12
CA VAL A 47 -0.13 -8.98 -3.08
C VAL A 47 -0.75 -9.13 -4.46
N ALA A 48 -0.88 -8.01 -5.19
CA ALA A 48 -1.50 -8.03 -6.51
C ALA A 48 -0.65 -8.82 -7.51
N ASP A 49 -1.30 -9.64 -8.33
CA ASP A 49 -0.62 -10.43 -9.36
C ASP A 49 -0.49 -9.59 -10.63
N ILE A 50 0.49 -8.68 -10.61
CA ILE A 50 0.78 -7.77 -11.73
C ILE A 50 2.28 -7.72 -12.01
N PRO A 51 2.70 -7.43 -13.26
CA PRO A 51 4.12 -7.35 -13.60
C PRO A 51 4.90 -6.33 -12.78
N LEU A 52 4.26 -5.23 -12.34
CA LEU A 52 4.94 -4.21 -11.53
C LEU A 52 5.52 -4.77 -10.25
N ASN A 53 4.88 -5.75 -9.62
CA ASN A 53 5.40 -6.39 -8.41
C ASN A 53 6.69 -7.17 -8.65
N GLY A 54 6.94 -7.57 -9.88
CA GLY A 54 8.19 -8.24 -10.25
C GLY A 54 9.30 -7.31 -10.71
N CYS A 55 8.96 -6.06 -11.03
CA CYS A 55 9.90 -5.09 -11.61
C CYS A 55 10.55 -4.16 -10.59
N THR A 56 9.99 -4.03 -9.39
CA THR A 56 10.48 -3.10 -8.38
C THR A 56 11.65 -3.72 -7.60
N PRO A 57 12.81 -3.06 -7.54
CA PRO A 57 13.97 -3.61 -6.83
C PRO A 57 13.86 -3.38 -5.32
N CYS A 58 12.84 -3.95 -4.71
CA CYS A 58 12.58 -3.88 -3.28
C CYS A 58 12.49 -5.27 -2.69
N ALA A 59 12.85 -5.39 -1.40
CA ALA A 59 12.62 -6.63 -0.68
C ALA A 59 11.12 -6.84 -0.49
N LYS A 60 10.65 -8.05 -0.75
CA LYS A 60 9.25 -8.42 -0.58
C LYS A 60 9.00 -8.96 0.82
N PRO A 61 7.74 -9.00 1.30
CA PRO A 61 7.46 -9.45 2.68
C PRO A 61 8.08 -10.79 3.02
N ASN A 62 8.07 -11.74 2.08
CA ASN A 62 8.65 -13.07 2.30
C ASN A 62 10.18 -13.08 2.27
N GLN A 63 10.82 -11.98 1.89
CA GLN A 63 12.28 -11.85 1.86
C GLN A 63 12.82 -11.11 3.08
N MET A 64 11.94 -10.71 4.02
CA MET A 64 12.32 -9.96 5.22
C MET A 64 11.74 -10.60 6.48
N PRO A 65 11.97 -11.89 6.72
CA PRO A 65 11.27 -12.58 7.83
C PRO A 65 11.67 -12.09 9.22
N ASN A 66 12.83 -11.47 9.37
CA ASN A 66 13.34 -10.98 10.65
C ASN A 66 13.47 -9.47 10.72
N THR A 67 12.86 -8.75 9.77
CA THR A 67 12.93 -7.29 9.71
C THR A 67 11.73 -6.68 10.42
N ASP A 68 12.02 -5.76 11.35
CA ASP A 68 11.00 -4.99 12.07
C ASP A 68 10.51 -3.88 11.13
N MET A 69 9.30 -4.01 10.61
CA MET A 69 8.73 -3.06 9.66
C MET A 69 7.84 -2.05 10.40
N THR A 70 8.27 -0.80 10.42
CA THR A 70 7.49 0.30 10.99
C THR A 70 6.84 1.11 9.89
N LEU A 71 5.52 1.25 9.96
CA LEU A 71 4.71 1.94 8.98
C LEU A 71 4.27 3.30 9.51
N LEU A 72 4.46 4.35 8.70
CA LEU A 72 3.97 5.69 9.02
C LEU A 72 2.88 6.07 8.03
N ALA A 73 1.73 6.48 8.53
CA ALA A 73 0.63 6.91 7.69
C ALA A 73 -0.14 8.05 8.35
N GLY A 74 -0.57 9.02 7.57
CA GLY A 74 -1.35 10.16 8.06
C GLY A 74 -2.48 10.51 7.12
N GLY A 75 -3.58 10.99 7.68
CA GLY A 75 -4.74 11.41 6.94
C GLY A 75 -5.78 10.31 6.75
N VAL A 76 -7.04 10.66 7.00
CA VAL A 76 -8.18 9.74 6.91
C VAL A 76 -8.31 9.12 5.52
N SER A 77 -7.92 9.86 4.48
CA SER A 77 -7.99 9.38 3.09
C SER A 77 -7.14 8.14 2.84
N LYS A 78 -6.13 7.88 3.68
CA LYS A 78 -5.26 6.70 3.55
C LYS A 78 -5.80 5.45 4.25
N SER A 79 -7.03 5.49 4.77
CA SER A 79 -7.57 4.37 5.56
C SER A 79 -7.63 3.06 4.76
N VAL A 80 -8.13 3.10 3.53
CA VAL A 80 -8.24 1.88 2.69
C VAL A 80 -6.86 1.29 2.38
N ALA A 81 -5.92 2.13 1.97
CA ALA A 81 -4.57 1.70 1.64
C ALA A 81 -3.83 1.14 2.86
N THR A 82 -3.92 1.86 3.99
CA THR A 82 -3.27 1.42 5.22
C THR A 82 -3.83 0.08 5.72
N LEU A 83 -5.15 -0.07 5.67
CA LEU A 83 -5.80 -1.31 6.10
C LEU A 83 -5.37 -2.50 5.23
N ALA A 84 -5.22 -2.29 3.92
CA ALA A 84 -4.73 -3.33 3.01
C ALA A 84 -3.34 -3.82 3.41
N VAL A 85 -2.42 -2.90 3.72
CA VAL A 85 -1.06 -3.25 4.14
C VAL A 85 -1.07 -3.98 5.48
N LEU A 86 -1.94 -3.57 6.41
CA LEU A 86 -2.10 -4.24 7.71
C LEU A 86 -2.64 -5.67 7.54
N ARG A 87 -3.62 -5.85 6.66
CA ARG A 87 -4.19 -7.18 6.36
C ARG A 87 -3.18 -8.11 5.71
N ALA A 88 -2.18 -7.55 5.03
CA ALA A 88 -1.09 -8.32 4.44
C ALA A 88 -0.04 -8.79 5.46
N ASN A 89 -0.19 -8.39 6.74
CA ASN A 89 0.79 -8.64 7.80
C ASN A 89 2.19 -8.10 7.46
N PHE A 90 2.22 -7.00 6.73
CA PHE A 90 3.48 -6.40 6.27
C PHE A 90 4.14 -5.54 7.35
N ALA A 91 3.35 -4.98 8.26
CA ALA A 91 3.84 -4.05 9.29
C ALA A 91 3.85 -4.69 10.66
N ASP A 92 4.93 -4.47 11.41
CA ASP A 92 5.06 -4.90 12.81
C ASP A 92 4.65 -3.77 13.75
N ARG A 93 4.84 -2.53 13.31
CA ARG A 93 4.48 -1.33 14.08
C ARG A 93 3.81 -0.31 13.18
N LEU A 94 2.88 0.43 13.75
CA LEU A 94 2.09 1.41 13.01
C LEU A 94 2.04 2.73 13.78
N PHE A 95 2.43 3.82 13.11
CA PHE A 95 2.27 5.18 13.62
C PHE A 95 1.32 5.94 12.71
N VAL A 96 0.19 6.36 13.27
CA VAL A 96 -0.86 7.07 12.52
C VAL A 96 -1.35 8.25 13.33
N ASP A 97 -1.98 9.23 12.66
CA ASP A 97 -2.66 10.29 13.39
C ASP A 97 -3.99 9.77 13.96
N GLU A 98 -4.58 10.57 14.86
CA GLU A 98 -5.81 10.17 15.56
C GLU A 98 -6.98 9.92 14.61
N GLY A 99 -7.15 10.77 13.59
CA GLY A 99 -8.23 10.62 12.62
C GLY A 99 -8.14 9.32 11.84
N LEU A 100 -6.96 9.00 11.37
CA LEU A 100 -6.72 7.74 10.64
C LEU A 100 -6.90 6.54 11.57
N ALA A 101 -6.40 6.61 12.80
CA ALA A 101 -6.56 5.52 13.77
C ALA A 101 -8.04 5.19 14.02
N ARG A 102 -8.87 6.21 14.20
CA ARG A 102 -10.31 6.03 14.40
C ARG A 102 -10.96 5.38 13.18
N LYS A 103 -10.61 5.83 11.98
CA LYS A 103 -11.17 5.28 10.74
C LYS A 103 -10.77 3.82 10.55
N LEU A 104 -9.53 3.46 10.85
CA LEU A 104 -9.06 2.09 10.77
C LEU A 104 -9.84 1.16 11.72
N LEU A 105 -10.14 1.64 12.93
CA LEU A 105 -10.94 0.87 13.90
C LEU A 105 -12.38 0.69 13.42
N GLU A 106 -12.96 1.69 12.76
CA GLU A 106 -14.31 1.60 12.21
C GLU A 106 -14.38 0.60 11.05
N ASP A 107 -13.35 0.56 10.21
CA ASP A 107 -13.34 -0.23 8.97
C ASP A 107 -12.75 -1.63 9.15
N SER A 108 -12.18 -1.92 10.30
CA SER A 108 -11.57 -3.22 10.55
C SER A 108 -12.57 -4.32 10.93
#